data_7b2f1dc2bac3bfbaba566c6340764c56
#
_entry.id   7b2f1dc2bac3bfbaba566c6340764c56
#
_cell.length_a   1.000
_cell.length_b   1.000
_cell.length_c   1.000
_cell.angle_alpha   90.00
_cell.angle_beta   90.00
_cell.angle_gamma   90.00
#
_symmetry.space_group_name_H-M   'P 1'
#
loop_
_entity.id
_entity.type
_entity.pdbx_description
1 polymer ?
#
loop_
_entity_poly.entity_id
_entity_poly.type
_entity_poly.pdbx_seq_one_letter_code
_entity_poly.pdbx_strand_id
1 'polypeptide(L)'
;MIVYHVTPAENIPSIMEHGLIPQVGARSILMDELPSLFFFESKDALENALSNWLGDAFDEDEELTILQVDVPEDWLMSTPADYELVCTTVIPPRMIDKVMPEPSWNVFFSL
;
A
#
# COMPACT_ATOMS: atom_id res chain seq x y z
N MET A 1 2.66 -10.70 10.04
CA MET A 1 3.69 -10.07 9.22
C MET A 1 3.39 -8.60 9.04
N ILE A 2 4.36 -7.76 9.28
CA ILE A 2 4.21 -6.31 9.08
C ILE A 2 4.49 -5.98 7.61
N VAL A 3 3.54 -5.31 6.99
CA VAL A 3 3.64 -4.89 5.58
C VAL A 3 3.17 -3.45 5.45
N TYR A 4 3.43 -2.84 4.30
CA TYR A 4 3.18 -1.42 4.05
C TYR A 4 2.30 -1.23 2.84
N HIS A 5 1.35 -0.30 2.96
CA HIS A 5 0.42 0.04 1.88
C HIS A 5 0.41 1.56 1.70
N VAL A 6 0.47 2.01 0.47
CA VAL A 6 0.38 3.44 0.15
C VAL A 6 -1.00 3.75 -0.42
N THR A 7 -1.58 4.85 0.04
CA THR A 7 -2.91 5.28 -0.41
C THR A 7 -2.99 6.81 -0.39
N PRO A 8 -3.84 7.41 -1.23
CA PRO A 8 -4.14 8.83 -1.10
C PRO A 8 -4.69 9.16 0.29
N ALA A 9 -4.23 10.28 0.84
CA ALA A 9 -4.63 10.70 2.19
C ALA A 9 -6.15 10.87 2.33
N GLU A 10 -6.83 11.24 1.25
CA GLU A 10 -8.28 11.41 1.25
C GLU A 10 -9.05 10.11 1.55
N ASN A 11 -8.41 8.96 1.38
CA ASN A 11 -9.04 7.66 1.65
C ASN A 11 -8.95 7.24 3.12
N ILE A 12 -8.15 7.92 3.93
CA ILE A 12 -7.91 7.51 5.31
C ILE A 12 -9.19 7.45 6.16
N PRO A 13 -10.10 8.44 6.14
CA PRO A 13 -11.32 8.35 6.95
C PRO A 13 -12.14 7.09 6.64
N SER A 14 -12.29 6.75 5.36
CA SER A 14 -13.02 5.56 4.94
C SER A 14 -12.30 4.27 5.36
N ILE A 15 -10.97 4.25 5.22
CA ILE A 15 -10.16 3.09 5.60
C ILE A 15 -10.24 2.84 7.11
N MET A 16 -10.19 3.88 7.92
CA MET A 16 -10.27 3.74 9.37
C MET A 16 -11.65 3.30 9.83
N GLU A 17 -12.68 3.52 9.03
CA GLU A 17 -14.05 3.08 9.33
C GLU A 17 -14.33 1.68 8.81
N HIS A 18 -13.93 1.38 7.59
CA HIS A 18 -14.31 0.15 6.88
C HIS A 18 -13.17 -0.84 6.67
N GLY A 19 -11.92 -0.43 6.90
CA GLY A 19 -10.75 -1.23 6.59
C GLY A 19 -10.27 -1.03 5.16
N LEU A 20 -9.25 -1.81 4.79
CA LEU A 20 -8.73 -1.84 3.43
C LEU A 20 -9.55 -2.85 2.63
N ILE A 21 -10.23 -2.35 1.60
CA ILE A 21 -11.13 -3.17 0.77
C ILE A 21 -10.45 -3.46 -0.56
N PRO A 22 -10.25 -4.75 -0.92
CA PRO A 22 -9.69 -5.10 -2.22
C PRO A 22 -10.50 -4.51 -3.37
N GLN A 23 -9.79 -3.97 -4.36
CA GLN A 23 -10.42 -3.35 -5.53
C GLN A 23 -9.74 -3.81 -6.81
N VAL A 24 -10.50 -3.75 -7.91
CA VAL A 24 -9.94 -3.97 -9.24
C VAL A 24 -9.35 -2.65 -9.71
N GLY A 25 -8.06 -2.66 -10.05
CA GLY A 25 -7.36 -1.48 -10.55
C GLY A 25 -6.35 -1.87 -11.62
N ALA A 26 -5.54 -0.90 -12.04
CA ALA A 26 -4.56 -1.11 -13.12
C ALA A 26 -3.60 -2.28 -12.86
N ARG A 27 -3.28 -2.55 -11.58
CA ARG A 27 -2.37 -3.62 -11.20
C ARG A 27 -3.05 -4.97 -11.03
N SER A 28 -4.37 -5.01 -11.04
CA SER A 28 -5.11 -6.26 -10.85
C SER A 28 -4.91 -7.26 -11.99
N ILE A 29 -4.37 -6.82 -13.12
CA ILE A 29 -4.02 -7.70 -14.22
C ILE A 29 -3.02 -8.79 -13.80
N LEU A 30 -2.17 -8.49 -12.81
CA LEU A 30 -1.23 -9.46 -12.24
C LEU A 30 -1.95 -10.59 -11.50
N MET A 31 -3.21 -10.38 -11.14
CA MET A 31 -4.05 -11.30 -10.38
C MET A 31 -5.32 -11.68 -11.15
N ASP A 32 -5.24 -11.72 -12.49
CA ASP A 32 -6.36 -12.03 -13.38
C ASP A 32 -7.59 -11.15 -13.09
N GLU A 33 -7.34 -9.86 -12.78
CA GLU A 33 -8.35 -8.85 -12.47
C GLU A 33 -9.19 -9.16 -11.22
N LEU A 34 -8.68 -10.00 -10.31
CA LEU A 34 -9.31 -10.19 -9.02
C LEU A 34 -9.17 -8.94 -8.16
N PRO A 35 -10.19 -8.56 -7.38
CA PRO A 35 -10.05 -7.46 -6.43
C PRO A 35 -8.90 -7.75 -5.48
N SER A 36 -7.96 -6.81 -5.37
CA SER A 36 -6.70 -7.04 -4.67
C SER A 36 -6.21 -5.81 -3.92
N LEU A 37 -5.47 -6.06 -2.85
CA LEU A 37 -4.71 -5.04 -2.13
C LEU A 37 -3.23 -5.37 -2.30
N PHE A 38 -2.42 -4.36 -2.59
CA PHE A 38 -0.98 -4.53 -2.80
C PHE A 38 -0.21 -3.94 -1.63
N PHE A 39 0.77 -4.71 -1.16
CA PHE A 39 1.60 -4.34 -0.03
C PHE A 39 3.08 -4.50 -0.37
N PHE A 40 3.92 -3.80 0.39
CA PHE A 40 5.37 -3.96 0.31
C PHE A 40 5.87 -4.56 1.62
N GLU A 41 6.83 -5.47 1.53
CA GLU A 41 7.33 -6.19 2.69
C GLU A 41 8.23 -5.36 3.59
N SER A 42 8.71 -4.20 3.10
CA SER A 42 9.58 -3.31 3.88
C SER A 42 9.41 -1.87 3.43
N LYS A 43 9.85 -0.94 4.28
CA LYS A 43 9.89 0.47 3.94
C LYS A 43 10.82 0.73 2.76
N ASP A 44 11.95 0.02 2.72
CA ASP A 44 12.91 0.16 1.62
C ASP A 44 12.31 -0.26 0.29
N ALA A 45 11.55 -1.36 0.27
CA ALA A 45 10.87 -1.80 -0.93
C ALA A 45 9.84 -0.77 -1.41
N LEU A 46 9.08 -0.19 -0.47
CA LEU A 46 8.11 0.85 -0.80
C LEU A 46 8.79 2.12 -1.32
N GLU A 47 9.88 2.56 -0.68
CA GLU A 47 10.65 3.72 -1.14
C GLU A 47 11.18 3.52 -2.56
N ASN A 48 11.75 2.36 -2.84
CA ASN A 48 12.23 2.04 -4.18
C ASN A 48 11.10 2.08 -5.20
N ALA A 49 9.94 1.54 -4.85
CA ALA A 49 8.79 1.56 -5.74
C ALA A 49 8.32 2.98 -6.02
N LEU A 50 8.20 3.82 -5.00
CA LEU A 50 7.77 5.21 -5.14
C LEU A 50 8.75 6.03 -5.98
N SER A 51 10.04 5.76 -5.86
CA SER A 51 11.08 6.49 -6.60
C SER A 51 11.17 6.07 -8.05
N ASN A 52 10.77 4.85 -8.39
CA ASN A 52 10.99 4.29 -9.72
C ASN A 52 9.73 4.18 -10.57
N TRP A 53 8.67 3.56 -10.05
CA TRP A 53 7.49 3.30 -10.87
C TRP A 53 6.16 3.61 -10.18
N LEU A 54 6.07 3.38 -8.88
CA LEU A 54 4.80 3.58 -8.17
C LEU A 54 4.43 5.06 -8.07
N GLY A 55 5.42 5.93 -7.98
CA GLY A 55 5.20 7.37 -7.93
C GLY A 55 4.43 7.89 -9.13
N ASP A 56 4.61 7.27 -10.30
CA ASP A 56 3.91 7.65 -11.52
C ASP A 56 2.43 7.26 -11.51
N ALA A 57 2.01 6.40 -10.59
CA ALA A 57 0.61 5.99 -10.45
C ALA A 57 -0.23 7.04 -9.72
N PHE A 58 0.40 8.06 -9.12
CA PHE A 58 -0.25 9.11 -8.36
C PHE A 58 0.05 10.47 -8.97
N ASP A 59 -0.88 11.41 -8.81
CA ASP A 59 -0.67 12.79 -9.24
C ASP A 59 0.38 13.46 -8.34
N GLU A 60 1.17 14.38 -8.91
CA GLU A 60 2.20 15.09 -8.16
C GLU A 60 1.65 15.87 -6.96
N ASP A 61 0.43 16.38 -7.10
CA ASP A 61 -0.22 17.19 -6.06
C ASP A 61 -0.98 16.35 -5.04
N GLU A 62 -1.03 15.03 -5.23
CA GLU A 62 -1.79 14.13 -4.36
C GLU A 62 -1.01 13.84 -3.09
N GLU A 63 -1.63 14.10 -1.94
CA GLU A 63 -1.06 13.71 -0.67
C GLU A 63 -1.19 12.21 -0.48
N LEU A 64 -0.08 11.55 -0.17
CA LEU A 64 -0.04 10.12 0.06
C LEU A 64 0.17 9.82 1.54
N THR A 65 -0.37 8.70 1.96
CA THR A 65 -0.22 8.20 3.32
C THR A 65 0.23 6.74 3.24
N ILE A 66 1.10 6.37 4.15
CA ILE A 66 1.60 5.01 4.24
C ILE A 66 0.99 4.36 5.48
N LEU A 67 0.40 3.19 5.28
CA LEU A 67 -0.16 2.40 6.36
C LEU A 67 0.78 1.25 6.68
N GLN A 68 1.13 1.11 7.95
CA GLN A 68 1.80 -0.06 8.47
C GLN A 68 0.72 -1.01 8.97
N VAL A 69 0.68 -2.21 8.43
CA VAL A 69 -0.41 -3.15 8.67
C VAL A 69 0.16 -4.48 9.13
N ASP A 70 -0.43 -5.05 10.16
CA ASP A 70 -0.05 -6.38 10.64
C ASP A 70 -1.06 -7.40 10.11
N VAL A 71 -0.65 -8.15 9.10
CA VAL A 71 -1.51 -9.09 8.37
C VAL A 71 -1.05 -10.52 8.61
N PRO A 72 -1.99 -11.47 8.84
CA PRO A 72 -1.60 -12.88 8.87
C PRO A 72 -0.85 -13.27 7.60
N GLU A 73 0.29 -13.92 7.76
CA GLU A 73 1.16 -14.25 6.64
C GLU A 73 0.47 -15.10 5.57
N ASP A 74 -0.44 -15.97 5.97
CA ASP A 74 -1.19 -16.84 5.05
C ASP A 74 -2.25 -16.10 4.23
N TRP A 75 -2.53 -14.82 4.55
CA TRP A 75 -3.40 -13.96 3.72
C TRP A 75 -2.64 -13.31 2.56
N LEU A 76 -1.32 -13.39 2.56
CA LEU A 76 -0.47 -12.72 1.60
C LEU A 76 0.06 -13.69 0.56
N MET A 77 0.10 -13.24 -0.69
CA MET A 77 0.65 -13.99 -1.81
C MET A 77 1.71 -13.14 -2.51
N SER A 78 2.76 -13.80 -3.03
CA SER A 78 3.78 -13.12 -3.81
C SER A 78 3.25 -12.81 -5.21
N THR A 79 3.67 -11.66 -5.76
CA THR A 79 3.42 -11.31 -7.15
C THR A 79 4.67 -11.61 -7.97
N PRO A 80 4.63 -11.47 -9.32
CA PRO A 80 5.84 -11.55 -10.13
C PRO A 80 6.90 -10.50 -9.75
N ALA A 81 6.51 -9.42 -9.06
CA ALA A 81 7.45 -8.47 -8.48
C ALA A 81 7.90 -8.99 -7.11
N ASP A 82 9.19 -9.28 -6.94
CA ASP A 82 9.73 -9.97 -5.76
C ASP A 82 9.50 -9.25 -4.42
N TYR A 83 9.32 -7.93 -4.46
CA TYR A 83 9.20 -7.09 -3.26
C TYR A 83 7.76 -6.75 -2.90
N GLU A 84 6.80 -7.25 -3.67
CA GLU A 84 5.38 -6.91 -3.52
C GLU A 84 4.57 -8.13 -3.12
N LEU A 85 3.63 -7.91 -2.20
CA LEU A 85 2.71 -8.93 -1.72
C LEU A 85 1.29 -8.49 -2.01
N VAL A 86 0.39 -9.44 -2.16
CA VAL A 86 -1.01 -9.17 -2.47
C VAL A 86 -1.94 -9.88 -1.51
N CYS A 87 -3.05 -9.22 -1.18
CA CYS A 87 -4.11 -9.78 -0.36
C CYS A 87 -5.46 -9.58 -1.07
N THR A 88 -6.28 -10.60 -1.10
CA THR A 88 -7.61 -10.54 -1.73
C THR A 88 -8.74 -10.50 -0.69
N THR A 89 -8.38 -10.39 0.59
CA THR A 89 -9.32 -10.34 1.71
C THR A 89 -9.37 -8.93 2.29
N VAL A 90 -10.54 -8.50 2.76
CA VAL A 90 -10.68 -7.21 3.46
C VAL A 90 -9.81 -7.22 4.72
N ILE A 91 -9.01 -6.15 4.88
CA ILE A 91 -8.18 -5.94 6.06
C ILE A 91 -8.95 -5.05 7.02
N PRO A 92 -9.42 -5.55 8.18
CA PRO A 92 -10.16 -4.71 9.12
C PRO A 92 -9.29 -3.61 9.73
N PRO A 93 -9.89 -2.48 10.14
CA PRO A 93 -9.12 -1.34 10.68
C PRO A 93 -8.22 -1.70 11.87
N ARG A 94 -8.61 -2.67 12.68
CA ARG A 94 -7.81 -3.08 13.86
C ARG A 94 -6.43 -3.63 13.50
N MET A 95 -6.23 -4.05 12.24
CA MET A 95 -4.94 -4.55 11.76
C MET A 95 -4.01 -3.43 11.29
N ILE A 96 -4.52 -2.20 11.19
CA ILE A 96 -3.71 -1.05 10.83
C ILE A 96 -2.99 -0.57 12.09
N ASP A 97 -1.67 -0.76 12.09
CA ASP A 97 -0.81 -0.47 13.25
C ASP A 97 -0.40 0.99 13.32
N LYS A 98 -0.04 1.58 12.18
CA LYS A 98 0.38 2.98 12.10
C LYS A 98 -0.10 3.63 10.81
N VAL A 99 -0.38 4.93 10.91
CA VAL A 99 -0.67 5.79 9.76
C VAL A 99 0.46 6.80 9.69
N MET A 100 1.23 6.77 8.59
CA MET A 100 2.42 7.61 8.43
C MET A 100 2.26 8.54 7.23
N PRO A 101 2.26 9.86 7.45
CA PRO A 101 2.23 10.81 6.33
C PRO A 101 3.49 10.65 5.47
N GLU A 102 3.31 10.63 4.16
CA GLU A 102 4.40 10.57 3.21
C GLU A 102 5.40 11.74 3.34
N PRO A 103 5.01 12.95 3.77
CA PRO A 103 5.95 14.06 3.92
C PRO A 103 7.21 13.76 4.72
N SER A 104 7.17 12.78 5.62
CA SER A 104 8.36 12.36 6.36
C SER A 104 9.45 11.78 5.44
N TRP A 105 9.07 11.32 4.25
CA TRP A 105 9.99 10.77 3.25
C TRP A 105 10.45 11.83 2.27
N ASN A 106 9.59 12.78 1.93
CA ASN A 106 9.91 13.87 1.04
C ASN A 106 11.03 14.76 1.59
N VAL A 107 11.17 14.84 2.91
CA VAL A 107 12.24 15.60 3.54
C VAL A 107 13.62 15.05 3.11
N PHE A 108 13.75 13.74 2.93
CA PHE A 108 15.00 13.14 2.49
C PHE A 108 15.30 13.39 1.02
N PHE A 109 14.27 13.51 0.20
CA PHE A 109 14.43 13.74 -1.24
C PHE A 109 14.56 15.23 -1.59
N SER A 110 14.18 16.12 -0.66
CA SER A 110 14.26 17.58 -0.84
C SER A 110 15.64 18.14 -0.54
N LEU A 111 16.46 17.35 0.10
CA LEU A 111 17.80 17.76 0.49
C LEU A 111 18.82 17.43 -0.60
#